data_070a224ca95e1dd400974bb7d0956ee5
#
_entry.id   070a224ca95e1dd400974bb7d0956ee5
#
_cell.length_a   1.000
_cell.length_b   1.000
_cell.length_c   1.000
_cell.angle_alpha   90.00
_cell.angle_beta   90.00
_cell.angle_gamma   90.00
#
_symmetry.space_group_name_H-M   'P 1'
#
loop_
_entity.id
_entity.type
_entity.pdbx_description
1 polymer ?
#
loop_
_entity_poly.entity_id
_entity_poly.type
_entity_poly.pdbx_seq_one_letter_code
_entity_poly.pdbx_strand_id
1 'polypeptide(L)'
;IEEIKKELEKEKIEYKQVKWSNEALIIENEDEKTIQQMDIYKEGKIYLQSLSSMLPPIILEPKEGTDILDMAAAPGGKTTQIAALTNNKAHITACEKNKIRAERLKYNVDKQGATCVFIMPKDSRFIDDFFSFDQILLDAPCSGSGTLDFNDQNRDKYFTEQLVERSSKIQRTLLAKAIKLLKPGHEMVYSTCSILECENEEVVS
;
A
#
# COMPACT_ATOMS: atom_id res chain seq x y z
N ILE A 1 -18.39 -0.43 -8.92
CA ILE A 1 -18.18 -1.90 -8.87
C ILE A 1 -19.10 -2.63 -9.85
N GLU A 2 -20.35 -2.25 -10.01
CA GLU A 2 -21.29 -2.94 -10.91
C GLU A 2 -20.89 -2.85 -12.38
N GLU A 3 -20.28 -1.76 -12.82
CA GLU A 3 -19.71 -1.65 -14.17
C GLU A 3 -18.57 -2.68 -14.37
N ILE A 4 -17.72 -2.83 -13.38
CA ILE A 4 -16.60 -3.78 -13.43
C ILE A 4 -17.13 -5.22 -13.53
N LYS A 5 -18.12 -5.58 -12.71
CA LYS A 5 -18.74 -6.91 -12.75
C LYS A 5 -19.31 -7.23 -14.14
N LYS A 6 -20.03 -6.27 -14.74
CA LYS A 6 -20.58 -6.43 -16.10
C LYS A 6 -19.50 -6.66 -17.17
N GLU A 7 -18.37 -5.93 -17.09
CA GLU A 7 -17.26 -6.15 -18.03
C GLU A 7 -16.58 -7.50 -17.81
N LEU A 8 -16.41 -7.96 -16.56
CA LEU A 8 -15.89 -9.29 -16.27
C LEU A 8 -16.84 -10.39 -16.81
N GLU A 9 -18.14 -10.26 -16.59
CA GLU A 9 -19.15 -11.20 -17.10
C GLU A 9 -19.18 -11.27 -18.63
N LYS A 10 -19.07 -10.14 -19.31
CA LYS A 10 -19.00 -10.04 -20.78
C LYS A 10 -17.79 -10.81 -21.33
N GLU A 11 -16.65 -10.70 -20.69
CA GLU A 11 -15.42 -11.42 -21.06
C GLU A 11 -15.37 -12.85 -20.48
N LYS A 12 -16.44 -13.32 -19.79
CA LYS A 12 -16.57 -14.64 -19.17
C LYS A 12 -15.50 -14.90 -18.08
N ILE A 13 -15.10 -13.83 -17.40
CA ILE A 13 -14.17 -13.92 -16.29
C ILE A 13 -14.93 -14.20 -15.00
N GLU A 14 -14.57 -15.31 -14.35
CA GLU A 14 -15.18 -15.71 -13.10
C GLU A 14 -14.55 -14.95 -11.93
N TYR A 15 -15.41 -14.45 -11.06
CA TYR A 15 -14.96 -13.69 -9.90
C TYR A 15 -15.77 -14.02 -8.65
N LYS A 16 -15.17 -13.80 -7.50
CA LYS A 16 -15.81 -13.94 -6.20
C LYS A 16 -15.72 -12.65 -5.40
N GLN A 17 -16.86 -12.20 -4.89
CA GLN A 17 -16.90 -11.04 -4.01
C GLN A 17 -16.23 -11.33 -2.67
N VAL A 18 -15.32 -10.45 -2.26
CA VAL A 18 -14.67 -10.52 -0.94
C VAL A 18 -15.68 -10.10 0.15
N LYS A 19 -15.81 -10.91 1.20
CA LYS A 19 -16.84 -10.69 2.24
C LYS A 19 -16.64 -9.41 3.07
N TRP A 20 -15.40 -8.96 3.24
CA TRP A 20 -15.05 -7.80 4.08
C TRP A 20 -14.84 -6.51 3.26
N SER A 21 -14.99 -6.57 1.94
CA SER A 21 -14.87 -5.39 1.07
C SER A 21 -15.83 -5.49 -0.11
N ASN A 22 -16.68 -4.49 -0.26
CA ASN A 22 -17.61 -4.40 -1.38
C ASN A 22 -16.90 -4.04 -2.71
N GLU A 23 -15.67 -3.57 -2.66
CA GLU A 23 -14.89 -3.12 -3.81
C GLU A 23 -13.83 -4.14 -4.26
N ALA A 24 -13.67 -5.24 -3.52
CA ALA A 24 -12.67 -6.25 -3.82
C ALA A 24 -13.30 -7.49 -4.46
N LEU A 25 -12.74 -7.89 -5.61
CA LEU A 25 -13.08 -9.10 -6.33
C LEU A 25 -11.86 -10.01 -6.44
N ILE A 26 -12.04 -11.30 -6.21
CA ILE A 26 -11.03 -12.33 -6.49
C ILE A 26 -11.33 -12.87 -7.88
N ILE A 27 -10.37 -12.83 -8.78
CA ILE A 27 -10.45 -13.46 -10.10
C ILE A 27 -10.04 -14.93 -9.95
N GLU A 28 -10.85 -15.86 -10.49
CA GLU A 28 -10.68 -17.29 -10.25
C GLU A 28 -10.17 -18.08 -11.46
N ASN A 29 -10.49 -17.65 -12.68
CA ASN A 29 -10.20 -18.42 -13.90
C ASN A 29 -9.21 -17.78 -14.88
N GLU A 30 -8.65 -16.61 -14.54
CA GLU A 30 -7.73 -15.86 -15.40
C GLU A 30 -6.49 -15.38 -14.65
N ASP A 31 -5.41 -15.19 -15.38
CA ASP A 31 -4.17 -14.67 -14.83
C ASP A 31 -4.11 -13.12 -14.86
N GLU A 32 -3.15 -12.57 -14.13
CA GLU A 32 -2.92 -11.13 -14.06
C GLU A 32 -2.70 -10.51 -15.43
N LYS A 33 -2.03 -11.20 -16.35
CA LYS A 33 -1.70 -10.67 -17.70
C LYS A 33 -2.94 -10.49 -18.54
N THR A 34 -3.89 -11.40 -18.46
CA THR A 34 -5.19 -11.32 -19.14
C THR A 34 -5.95 -10.09 -18.64
N ILE A 35 -6.04 -9.92 -17.31
CA ILE A 35 -6.73 -8.75 -16.74
C ILE A 35 -6.05 -7.43 -17.11
N GLN A 36 -4.72 -7.38 -17.19
CA GLN A 36 -3.98 -6.18 -17.61
C GLN A 36 -4.26 -5.76 -19.06
N GLN A 37 -4.76 -6.65 -19.91
CA GLN A 37 -5.13 -6.32 -21.29
C GLN A 37 -6.53 -5.73 -21.41
N MET A 38 -7.38 -5.85 -20.39
CA MET A 38 -8.73 -5.31 -20.39
C MET A 38 -8.72 -3.77 -20.34
N ASP A 39 -9.74 -3.18 -20.96
CA ASP A 39 -9.88 -1.72 -20.98
C ASP A 39 -10.10 -1.15 -19.56
N ILE A 40 -10.86 -1.85 -18.72
CA ILE A 40 -11.05 -1.45 -17.30
C ILE A 40 -9.74 -1.32 -16.52
N TYR A 41 -8.73 -2.14 -16.83
CA TYR A 41 -7.39 -2.02 -16.24
C TYR A 41 -6.59 -0.88 -16.89
N LYS A 42 -6.61 -0.78 -18.24
CA LYS A 42 -5.87 0.26 -18.97
C LYS A 42 -6.37 1.66 -18.62
N GLU A 43 -7.68 1.82 -18.44
CA GLU A 43 -8.35 3.06 -18.04
C GLU A 43 -8.22 3.38 -16.54
N GLY A 44 -7.58 2.51 -15.76
CA GLY A 44 -7.37 2.73 -14.33
C GLY A 44 -8.61 2.56 -13.46
N LYS A 45 -9.65 1.87 -13.95
CA LYS A 45 -10.87 1.59 -13.18
C LYS A 45 -10.68 0.50 -12.12
N ILE A 46 -9.64 -0.32 -12.25
CA ILE A 46 -9.25 -1.36 -11.30
C ILE A 46 -7.76 -1.31 -11.01
N TYR A 47 -7.38 -1.77 -9.82
CA TYR A 47 -6.00 -1.96 -9.40
C TYR A 47 -5.79 -3.42 -8.98
N LEU A 48 -4.77 -4.09 -9.52
CA LEU A 48 -4.44 -5.48 -9.17
C LEU A 48 -3.49 -5.50 -7.97
N GLN A 49 -3.91 -6.15 -6.91
CA GLN A 49 -3.09 -6.34 -5.71
C GLN A 49 -3.56 -7.56 -4.90
N SER A 50 -2.72 -8.04 -4.00
CA SER A 50 -3.10 -9.12 -3.09
C SER A 50 -4.13 -8.64 -2.05
N LEU A 51 -4.98 -9.54 -1.57
CA LEU A 51 -5.96 -9.23 -0.53
C LEU A 51 -5.31 -8.71 0.76
N SER A 52 -4.16 -9.26 1.14
CA SER A 52 -3.40 -8.80 2.30
C SER A 52 -2.93 -7.35 2.14
N SER A 53 -2.55 -6.94 0.91
CA SER A 53 -2.14 -5.55 0.63
C SER A 53 -3.30 -4.54 0.72
N MET A 54 -4.55 -5.01 0.62
CA MET A 54 -5.74 -4.16 0.76
C MET A 54 -6.12 -3.86 2.21
N LEU A 55 -5.68 -4.70 3.17
CA LEU A 55 -6.09 -4.58 4.57
C LEU A 55 -5.61 -3.30 5.27
N PRO A 56 -4.33 -2.88 5.16
CA PRO A 56 -3.86 -1.71 5.89
C PRO A 56 -4.65 -0.42 5.62
N PRO A 57 -4.99 -0.06 4.37
CA PRO A 57 -5.87 1.09 4.10
C PRO A 57 -7.28 0.95 4.68
N ILE A 58 -7.83 -0.27 4.71
CA ILE A 58 -9.17 -0.52 5.27
C ILE A 58 -9.15 -0.36 6.79
N ILE A 59 -8.11 -0.91 7.46
CA ILE A 59 -7.94 -0.80 8.91
C ILE A 59 -7.67 0.65 9.34
N LEU A 60 -7.01 1.44 8.48
CA LEU A 60 -6.78 2.86 8.73
C LEU A 60 -8.09 3.66 8.79
N GLU A 61 -9.16 3.17 8.16
CA GLU A 61 -10.46 3.85 8.05
C GLU A 61 -10.30 5.33 7.64
N PRO A 62 -9.70 5.61 6.46
CA PRO A 62 -9.33 6.96 6.06
C PRO A 62 -10.57 7.85 5.93
N LYS A 63 -10.46 9.10 6.40
CA LYS A 63 -11.59 10.04 6.47
C LYS A 63 -11.45 11.15 5.43
N GLU A 64 -12.58 11.56 4.83
CA GLU A 64 -12.63 12.72 3.96
C GLU A 64 -12.19 14.00 4.72
N GLY A 65 -11.46 14.89 4.04
CA GLY A 65 -11.02 16.17 4.60
C GLY A 65 -9.85 16.09 5.57
N THR A 66 -9.25 14.91 5.79
CA THR A 66 -8.10 14.73 6.68
C THR A 66 -6.76 14.77 5.93
N ASP A 67 -5.70 15.13 6.66
CA ASP A 67 -4.31 15.07 6.19
C ASP A 67 -3.76 13.67 6.48
N ILE A 68 -3.46 12.90 5.43
CA ILE A 68 -3.00 11.51 5.53
C ILE A 68 -1.57 11.40 5.00
N LEU A 69 -0.69 10.72 5.73
CA LEU A 69 0.66 10.40 5.30
C LEU A 69 0.79 8.90 4.99
N ASP A 70 1.22 8.58 3.77
CA ASP A 70 1.72 7.25 3.40
C ASP A 70 3.25 7.31 3.34
N MET A 71 3.90 6.65 4.31
CA MET A 71 5.35 6.81 4.55
C MET A 71 6.25 5.99 3.62
N ALA A 72 5.72 5.00 2.92
CA ALA A 72 6.46 4.12 2.00
C ALA A 72 5.58 3.69 0.82
N ALA A 73 5.07 4.68 0.09
CA ALA A 73 3.90 4.60 -0.76
C ALA A 73 4.04 3.73 -2.03
N ALA A 74 5.25 3.62 -2.60
CA ALA A 74 5.41 2.93 -3.88
C ALA A 74 5.19 1.40 -3.76
N PRO A 75 4.50 0.80 -4.74
CA PRO A 75 4.14 1.33 -6.06
C PRO A 75 2.82 2.13 -6.14
N GLY A 76 2.06 2.33 -5.04
CA GLY A 76 0.88 3.19 -5.02
C GLY A 76 -0.45 2.49 -4.77
N GLY A 77 -0.49 1.15 -4.66
CA GLY A 77 -1.75 0.44 -4.48
C GLY A 77 -2.50 0.84 -3.20
N LYS A 78 -1.81 0.96 -2.07
CA LYS A 78 -2.41 1.41 -0.81
C LYS A 78 -2.78 2.89 -0.85
N THR A 79 -1.90 3.72 -1.42
CA THR A 79 -2.15 5.17 -1.59
C THR A 79 -3.40 5.44 -2.42
N THR A 80 -3.54 4.77 -3.59
CA THR A 80 -4.70 4.94 -4.47
C THR A 80 -5.97 4.36 -3.87
N GLN A 81 -5.87 3.30 -3.07
CA GLN A 81 -6.98 2.77 -2.29
C GLN A 81 -7.47 3.76 -1.22
N ILE A 82 -6.55 4.46 -0.51
CA ILE A 82 -6.92 5.53 0.44
C ILE A 82 -7.64 6.66 -0.32
N ALA A 83 -7.14 7.07 -1.50
CA ALA A 83 -7.80 8.09 -2.31
C ALA A 83 -9.20 7.68 -2.73
N ALA A 84 -9.41 6.42 -3.14
CA ALA A 84 -10.72 5.88 -3.48
C ALA A 84 -11.66 5.84 -2.27
N LEU A 85 -11.21 5.33 -1.12
CA LEU A 85 -11.99 5.25 0.12
C LEU A 85 -12.43 6.62 0.65
N THR A 86 -11.67 7.67 0.33
CA THR A 86 -11.99 9.05 0.69
C THR A 86 -12.62 9.86 -0.45
N ASN A 87 -13.06 9.20 -1.53
CA ASN A 87 -13.65 9.86 -2.70
C ASN A 87 -12.78 11.02 -3.25
N ASN A 88 -11.45 10.90 -3.20
CA ASN A 88 -10.49 11.97 -3.52
C ASN A 88 -10.66 13.27 -2.69
N LYS A 89 -11.19 13.18 -1.48
CA LYS A 89 -11.44 14.36 -0.62
C LYS A 89 -10.51 14.46 0.60
N ALA A 90 -9.58 13.53 0.77
CA ALA A 90 -8.49 13.67 1.73
C ALA A 90 -7.31 14.46 1.11
N HIS A 91 -6.32 14.84 1.91
CA HIS A 91 -5.05 15.39 1.47
C HIS A 91 -3.95 14.34 1.74
N ILE A 92 -3.60 13.54 0.73
CA ILE A 92 -2.67 12.44 0.91
C ILE A 92 -1.26 12.87 0.52
N THR A 93 -0.32 12.81 1.46
CA THR A 93 1.11 12.94 1.18
C THR A 93 1.72 11.54 1.06
N ALA A 94 2.20 11.18 -0.13
CA ALA A 94 2.75 9.86 -0.43
C ALA A 94 4.29 9.95 -0.59
N CYS A 95 5.03 9.36 0.34
CA CYS A 95 6.49 9.39 0.36
C CYS A 95 7.11 8.16 -0.28
N GLU A 96 8.12 8.37 -1.11
CA GLU A 96 8.99 7.31 -1.63
C GLU A 96 10.40 7.86 -1.85
N LYS A 97 11.40 7.22 -1.23
CA LYS A 97 12.81 7.65 -1.32
C LYS A 97 13.51 7.26 -2.62
N ASN A 98 13.09 6.17 -3.24
CA ASN A 98 13.69 5.67 -4.48
C ASN A 98 13.03 6.35 -5.67
N LYS A 99 13.82 7.06 -6.48
CA LYS A 99 13.31 7.83 -7.64
C LYS A 99 12.54 6.98 -8.64
N ILE A 100 13.05 5.79 -8.99
CA ILE A 100 12.40 4.88 -9.95
C ILE A 100 11.06 4.39 -9.39
N ARG A 101 11.01 4.06 -8.10
CA ARG A 101 9.76 3.66 -7.44
C ARG A 101 8.78 4.83 -7.32
N ALA A 102 9.28 6.05 -7.08
CA ALA A 102 8.46 7.26 -7.06
C ALA A 102 7.83 7.57 -8.43
N GLU A 103 8.53 7.29 -9.54
CA GLU A 103 7.96 7.40 -10.88
C GLU A 103 6.83 6.38 -11.11
N ARG A 104 7.00 5.14 -10.62
CA ARG A 104 5.92 4.12 -10.66
C ARG A 104 4.73 4.53 -9.80
N LEU A 105 4.98 5.06 -8.61
CA LEU A 105 3.94 5.62 -7.75
C LEU A 105 3.16 6.70 -8.48
N LYS A 106 3.88 7.66 -9.11
CA LYS A 106 3.24 8.73 -9.90
C LYS A 106 2.38 8.18 -11.04
N TYR A 107 2.92 7.24 -11.80
CA TYR A 107 2.18 6.60 -12.89
C TYR A 107 0.87 5.95 -12.38
N ASN A 108 0.93 5.21 -11.27
CA ASN A 108 -0.24 4.53 -10.72
C ASN A 108 -1.25 5.53 -10.13
N VAL A 109 -0.79 6.57 -9.45
CA VAL A 109 -1.63 7.65 -8.92
C VAL A 109 -2.37 8.36 -10.05
N ASP A 110 -1.66 8.75 -11.11
CA ASP A 110 -2.24 9.41 -12.28
C ASP A 110 -3.24 8.48 -13.00
N LYS A 111 -2.86 7.21 -13.23
CA LYS A 111 -3.69 6.20 -13.90
C LYS A 111 -5.00 5.93 -13.14
N GLN A 112 -4.95 5.85 -11.82
CA GLN A 112 -6.11 5.59 -10.96
C GLN A 112 -6.96 6.84 -10.69
N GLY A 113 -6.58 8.00 -11.24
CA GLY A 113 -7.29 9.25 -11.01
C GLY A 113 -7.28 9.70 -9.54
N ALA A 114 -6.24 9.38 -8.80
CA ALA A 114 -6.08 9.76 -7.39
C ALA A 114 -5.61 11.21 -7.26
N THR A 115 -6.49 12.16 -7.53
CA THR A 115 -6.20 13.60 -7.65
C THR A 115 -5.85 14.29 -6.33
N CYS A 116 -6.17 13.67 -5.20
CA CYS A 116 -5.90 14.18 -3.86
C CYS A 116 -4.50 13.81 -3.32
N VAL A 117 -3.65 13.17 -4.15
CA VAL A 117 -2.33 12.67 -3.74
C VAL A 117 -1.23 13.64 -4.14
N PHE A 118 -0.48 14.11 -3.16
CA PHE A 118 0.80 14.81 -3.35
C PHE A 118 1.96 13.81 -3.16
N ILE A 119 2.77 13.64 -4.20
CA ILE A 119 3.93 12.74 -4.15
C ILE A 119 5.15 13.51 -3.66
N MET A 120 5.74 13.04 -2.58
CA MET A 120 6.97 13.56 -1.99
C MET A 120 8.11 12.57 -2.23
N PRO A 121 8.99 12.79 -3.22
CA PRO A 121 10.13 11.90 -3.51
C PRO A 121 11.24 12.10 -2.47
N LYS A 122 10.97 11.70 -1.24
CA LYS A 122 11.84 11.90 -0.07
C LYS A 122 11.77 10.68 0.86
N ASP A 123 12.84 10.42 1.56
CA ASP A 123 12.83 9.47 2.66
C ASP A 123 12.01 10.07 3.82
N SER A 124 10.93 9.40 4.19
CA SER A 124 9.98 9.86 5.20
C SER A 124 10.59 10.07 6.59
N ARG A 125 11.74 9.43 6.88
CA ARG A 125 12.51 9.68 8.11
C ARG A 125 12.99 11.14 8.25
N PHE A 126 13.11 11.83 7.12
CA PHE A 126 13.60 13.22 7.04
C PHE A 126 12.51 14.23 6.69
N ILE A 127 11.24 13.89 6.85
CA ILE A 127 10.15 14.86 6.85
C ILE A 127 10.38 15.82 8.02
N ASP A 128 10.12 17.10 7.79
CA ASP A 128 10.26 18.10 8.84
C ASP A 128 9.27 17.85 9.98
N ASP A 129 9.73 18.00 11.23
CA ASP A 129 8.91 17.77 12.43
C ASP A 129 7.79 18.84 12.61
N PHE A 130 7.76 19.91 11.81
CA PHE A 130 6.64 20.85 11.74
C PHE A 130 5.40 20.31 11.03
N PHE A 131 5.57 19.28 10.19
CA PHE A 131 4.42 18.59 9.60
C PHE A 131 3.69 17.77 10.66
N SER A 132 2.36 17.73 10.55
CA SER A 132 1.52 16.87 11.38
C SER A 132 0.34 16.33 10.56
N PHE A 133 -0.04 15.09 10.81
CA PHE A 133 -1.06 14.38 10.04
C PHE A 133 -2.15 13.82 10.95
N ASP A 134 -3.37 13.77 10.42
CA ASP A 134 -4.51 13.18 11.13
C ASP A 134 -4.44 11.65 11.11
N GLN A 135 -3.95 11.08 10.02
CA GLN A 135 -3.79 9.63 9.90
C GLN A 135 -2.47 9.29 9.21
N ILE A 136 -1.84 8.20 9.62
CA ILE A 136 -0.58 7.74 9.02
C ILE A 136 -0.68 6.27 8.66
N LEU A 137 -0.33 5.94 7.41
CA LEU A 137 -0.04 4.58 6.97
C LEU A 137 1.48 4.39 6.92
N LEU A 138 1.97 3.45 7.71
CA LEU A 138 3.34 2.96 7.65
C LEU A 138 3.33 1.48 7.23
N ASP A 139 3.19 1.23 5.92
CA ASP A 139 3.48 -0.09 5.34
C ASP A 139 4.99 -0.21 5.20
N ALA A 140 5.62 -0.68 6.26
CA ALA A 140 7.05 -0.54 6.45
C ALA A 140 7.86 -1.47 5.52
N PRO A 141 8.99 -0.98 4.96
CA PRO A 141 9.90 -1.86 4.25
C PRO A 141 10.41 -2.96 5.17
N CYS A 142 10.29 -4.21 4.73
CA CYS A 142 10.61 -5.38 5.52
C CYS A 142 11.42 -6.40 4.72
N SER A 143 11.78 -7.52 5.35
CA SER A 143 12.51 -8.62 4.71
C SER A 143 11.68 -9.37 3.66
N GLY A 144 10.34 -9.24 3.71
CA GLY A 144 9.43 -9.95 2.83
C GLY A 144 9.24 -11.43 3.20
N SER A 145 9.54 -11.82 4.43
CA SER A 145 9.49 -13.23 4.88
C SER A 145 8.12 -13.89 4.66
N GLY A 146 7.02 -13.14 4.71
CA GLY A 146 5.67 -13.64 4.45
C GLY A 146 5.34 -13.83 2.97
N THR A 147 6.22 -13.42 2.05
CA THR A 147 6.04 -13.53 0.60
C THR A 147 7.06 -14.44 -0.06
N LEU A 148 7.85 -15.17 0.73
CA LEU A 148 8.87 -16.08 0.21
C LEU A 148 8.24 -17.26 -0.51
N ASP A 149 8.70 -17.52 -1.73
CA ASP A 149 8.42 -18.79 -2.42
C ASP A 149 9.44 -19.83 -1.98
N PHE A 150 8.98 -20.84 -1.26
CA PHE A 150 9.83 -21.94 -0.78
C PHE A 150 10.35 -22.84 -1.89
N ASN A 151 9.78 -22.76 -3.10
CA ASN A 151 10.26 -23.47 -4.28
C ASN A 151 11.36 -22.69 -5.03
N ASP A 152 11.58 -21.42 -4.72
CA ASP A 152 12.65 -20.64 -5.32
C ASP A 152 14.03 -21.05 -4.77
N GLN A 153 14.83 -21.69 -5.61
CA GLN A 153 16.20 -22.12 -5.28
C GLN A 153 17.17 -20.95 -4.98
N ASN A 154 16.82 -19.73 -5.38
CA ASN A 154 17.64 -18.54 -5.12
C ASN A 154 17.24 -17.79 -3.85
N ARG A 155 16.23 -18.25 -3.13
CA ARG A 155 15.71 -17.62 -1.90
C ARG A 155 16.81 -17.17 -0.95
N ASP A 156 17.78 -18.01 -0.65
CA ASP A 156 18.86 -17.73 0.31
C ASP A 156 19.84 -16.65 -0.16
N LYS A 157 19.80 -16.25 -1.44
CA LYS A 157 20.64 -15.17 -1.97
C LYS A 157 20.10 -13.79 -1.61
N TYR A 158 18.78 -13.64 -1.44
CA TYR A 158 18.16 -12.35 -1.17
C TYR A 158 17.48 -12.28 0.20
N PHE A 159 17.13 -13.41 0.83
CA PHE A 159 16.63 -13.45 2.19
C PHE A 159 17.76 -13.83 3.16
N THR A 160 18.28 -12.85 3.90
CA THR A 160 19.44 -13.03 4.80
C THR A 160 19.15 -12.43 6.19
N GLU A 161 19.83 -12.91 7.24
CA GLU A 161 19.76 -12.33 8.58
C GLU A 161 20.11 -10.83 8.57
N GLN A 162 21.10 -10.43 7.79
CA GLN A 162 21.50 -9.02 7.66
C GLN A 162 20.37 -8.17 7.07
N LEU A 163 19.58 -8.71 6.13
CA LEU A 163 18.42 -8.01 5.59
C LEU A 163 17.36 -7.82 6.69
N VAL A 164 17.06 -8.85 7.47
CA VAL A 164 16.11 -8.80 8.57
C VAL A 164 16.52 -7.76 9.61
N GLU A 165 17.77 -7.82 10.11
CA GLU A 165 18.29 -6.84 11.09
C GLU A 165 18.22 -5.40 10.57
N ARG A 166 18.63 -5.20 9.32
CA ARG A 166 18.59 -3.88 8.68
C ARG A 166 17.17 -3.36 8.57
N SER A 167 16.23 -4.22 8.17
CA SER A 167 14.82 -3.86 8.02
C SER A 167 14.22 -3.48 9.36
N SER A 168 14.41 -4.29 10.41
CA SER A 168 13.93 -4.01 11.76
C SER A 168 14.45 -2.65 12.29
N LYS A 169 15.74 -2.35 12.10
CA LYS A 169 16.32 -1.04 12.49
C LYS A 169 15.68 0.14 11.74
N ILE A 170 15.42 -0.03 10.45
CA ILE A 170 14.74 1.00 9.62
C ILE A 170 13.30 1.19 10.08
N GLN A 171 12.58 0.11 10.35
CA GLN A 171 11.20 0.11 10.82
C GLN A 171 11.04 0.88 12.14
N ARG A 172 11.91 0.62 13.14
CA ARG A 172 11.93 1.38 14.42
C ARG A 172 12.12 2.87 14.18
N THR A 173 13.02 3.24 13.26
CA THR A 173 13.28 4.66 12.94
C THR A 173 12.07 5.31 12.24
N LEU A 174 11.42 4.57 11.34
CA LEU A 174 10.22 5.03 10.64
C LEU A 174 9.04 5.16 11.61
N LEU A 175 8.84 4.18 12.49
CA LEU A 175 7.78 4.23 13.48
C LEU A 175 7.96 5.40 14.46
N ALA A 176 9.17 5.60 14.97
CA ALA A 176 9.46 6.75 15.83
C ALA A 176 9.18 8.09 15.13
N LYS A 177 9.47 8.16 13.81
CA LYS A 177 9.14 9.34 13.02
C LYS A 177 7.64 9.49 12.81
N ALA A 178 6.93 8.40 12.53
CA ALA A 178 5.47 8.39 12.37
C ALA A 178 4.78 8.94 13.63
N ILE A 179 5.17 8.45 14.80
CA ILE A 179 4.63 8.90 16.10
C ILE A 179 4.82 10.42 16.30
N LYS A 180 5.98 10.97 15.89
CA LYS A 180 6.23 12.42 15.97
C LYS A 180 5.36 13.24 15.03
N LEU A 181 5.02 12.69 13.86
CA LEU A 181 4.24 13.37 12.85
C LEU A 181 2.72 13.18 13.03
N LEU A 182 2.31 12.24 13.87
CA LEU A 182 0.91 11.97 14.16
C LEU A 182 0.36 13.02 15.14
N LYS A 183 -0.76 13.65 14.80
CA LYS A 183 -1.43 14.57 15.71
C LYS A 183 -1.92 13.84 16.97
N PRO A 184 -1.84 14.45 18.17
CA PRO A 184 -2.31 13.83 19.40
C PRO A 184 -3.79 13.40 19.32
N GLY A 185 -4.09 12.18 19.76
CA GLY A 185 -5.46 11.63 19.73
C GLY A 185 -5.89 11.07 18.37
N HIS A 186 -4.97 11.00 17.40
CA HIS A 186 -5.19 10.45 16.09
C HIS A 186 -4.55 9.05 15.94
N GLU A 187 -4.79 8.38 14.83
CA GLU A 187 -4.49 6.97 14.63
C GLU A 187 -3.52 6.74 13.49
N MET A 188 -2.74 5.68 13.60
CA MET A 188 -1.89 5.19 12.52
C MET A 188 -2.00 3.67 12.37
N VAL A 189 -1.73 3.18 11.17
CA VAL A 189 -1.57 1.76 10.90
C VAL A 189 -0.11 1.47 10.58
N TYR A 190 0.48 0.52 11.31
CA TYR A 190 1.76 -0.11 11.00
C TYR A 190 1.49 -1.47 10.38
N SER A 191 2.10 -1.76 9.25
CA SER A 191 2.00 -3.06 8.57
C SER A 191 3.31 -3.46 7.93
N THR A 192 3.50 -4.77 7.76
CA THR A 192 4.60 -5.36 7.00
C THR A 192 4.11 -6.55 6.20
N CYS A 193 4.88 -6.99 5.21
CA CYS A 193 4.72 -8.30 4.60
C CYS A 193 5.65 -9.36 5.23
N SER A 194 6.09 -9.16 6.48
CA SER A 194 6.90 -10.08 7.26
C SER A 194 6.05 -10.89 8.23
N ILE A 195 6.49 -12.12 8.51
CA ILE A 195 5.95 -12.98 9.58
C ILE A 195 6.87 -13.04 10.81
N LEU A 196 7.95 -12.25 10.81
CA LEU A 196 8.94 -12.28 11.87
C LEU A 196 8.56 -11.29 12.98
N GLU A 197 8.62 -11.75 14.22
CA GLU A 197 8.32 -10.96 15.42
C GLU A 197 9.22 -9.71 15.53
N CYS A 198 10.51 -9.84 15.17
CA CYS A 198 11.47 -8.73 15.19
C CYS A 198 11.18 -7.61 14.18
N GLU A 199 10.32 -7.84 13.19
CA GLU A 199 9.86 -6.86 12.21
C GLU A 199 8.42 -6.38 12.49
N ASN A 200 7.74 -6.94 13.48
CA ASN A 200 6.35 -6.67 13.84
C ASN A 200 6.23 -6.30 15.33
N GLU A 201 5.96 -7.26 16.20
CA GLU A 201 5.66 -7.07 17.61
C GLU A 201 6.79 -6.36 18.34
N GLU A 202 8.04 -6.73 18.10
CA GLU A 202 9.21 -6.10 18.74
C GLU A 202 9.50 -4.68 18.21
N VAL A 203 8.94 -4.29 17.06
CA VAL A 203 9.09 -2.92 16.55
C VAL A 203 8.12 -1.99 17.25
N VAL A 204 6.90 -2.48 17.57
CA VAL A 204 5.81 -1.66 18.14
C VAL A 204 5.76 -1.69 19.68
N SER A 205 6.49 -2.62 20.32
CA SER A 205 6.63 -2.70 21.77
C SER A 205 7.66 -1.69 22.30
#